data_e320e6eba88d576ed754fe5b24e6f3cb
#
_entry.id   e320e6eba88d576ed754fe5b24e6f3cb
#
_cell.length_a   1.000
_cell.length_b   1.000
_cell.length_c   1.000
_cell.angle_alpha   90.00
_cell.angle_beta   90.00
_cell.angle_gamma   90.00
#
_symmetry.space_group_name_H-M   'P 1'
#
loop_
_entity.id
_entity.type
_entity.pdbx_description
1 polymer ?
#
loop_
_entity_poly.entity_id
_entity_poly.type
_entity_poly.pdbx_seq_one_letter_code
_entity_poly.pdbx_strand_id
1 'polypeptide(L)'
;VAFHFDPMIHYPEWEKGYQDLVDQILDAIPSDRIAWISLGTLRYISSLKSVVDERFPKSGVFLGEFVPGEDGKMRYLKKIRQRLFRNVQQRIEKLAPQIPTYLCMENSSLWEKTMPYQPQTAPDVEEKLAVSFRDRFPMEA
;
A
#
# COMPACT_ATOMS: atom_id res chain seq x y z
N VAL A 1 7.27 -7.28 -13.27
CA VAL A 1 7.41 -7.27 -11.81
C VAL A 1 6.16 -6.68 -11.16
N ALA A 2 5.96 -6.89 -9.85
CA ALA A 2 4.97 -6.21 -9.04
C ALA A 2 5.63 -5.69 -7.75
N PHE A 3 5.09 -4.62 -7.20
CA PHE A 3 5.58 -4.06 -5.95
C PHE A 3 4.52 -4.10 -4.86
N HIS A 4 4.99 -4.30 -3.64
CA HIS A 4 4.16 -4.27 -2.44
C HIS A 4 4.73 -3.23 -1.47
N PHE A 5 4.04 -2.10 -1.33
CA PHE A 5 4.28 -1.13 -0.27
C PHE A 5 3.54 -1.61 0.99
N ASP A 6 4.00 -2.70 1.57
CA ASP A 6 3.35 -3.36 2.71
C ASP A 6 4.41 -3.98 3.65
N PRO A 7 4.60 -3.41 4.83
CA PRO A 7 3.81 -2.32 5.41
C PRO A 7 4.38 -0.92 5.12
N MET A 8 3.49 0.02 4.80
CA MET A 8 3.84 1.43 4.91
C MET A 8 3.81 1.88 6.37
N ILE A 9 4.84 2.63 6.76
CA ILE A 9 5.07 3.09 8.14
C ILE A 9 4.99 4.60 8.19
N HIS A 10 4.34 5.13 9.22
CA HIS A 10 4.29 6.56 9.52
C HIS A 10 5.51 6.95 10.37
N TYR A 11 6.43 7.73 9.80
CA TYR A 11 7.67 8.19 10.42
C TYR A 11 7.93 9.66 10.04
N PRO A 12 8.84 10.39 10.68
CA PRO A 12 9.16 11.76 10.27
C PRO A 12 9.55 11.83 8.80
N GLU A 13 8.99 12.78 8.03
CA GLU A 13 9.21 12.98 6.58
C GLU A 13 8.77 11.82 5.68
N TRP A 14 7.88 10.96 6.14
CA TRP A 14 7.37 9.81 5.39
C TRP A 14 6.77 10.20 4.03
N GLU A 15 6.14 11.37 3.93
CA GLU A 15 5.55 11.86 2.67
C GLU A 15 6.61 11.93 1.56
N LYS A 16 7.73 12.58 1.87
CA LYS A 16 8.85 12.69 0.92
C LYS A 16 9.49 11.32 0.69
N GLY A 17 9.73 10.56 1.72
CA GLY A 17 10.37 9.26 1.63
C GLY A 17 9.63 8.30 0.69
N TYR A 18 8.30 8.24 0.76
CA TYR A 18 7.52 7.38 -0.15
C TYR A 18 7.42 7.95 -1.57
N GLN A 19 7.38 9.27 -1.74
CA GLN A 19 7.44 9.88 -3.07
C GLN A 19 8.78 9.59 -3.75
N ASP A 20 9.89 9.79 -3.05
CA ASP A 20 11.23 9.49 -3.54
C ASP A 20 11.37 8.00 -3.91
N LEU A 21 10.76 7.10 -3.13
CA LEU A 21 10.76 5.67 -3.42
C LEU A 21 9.99 5.33 -4.70
N VAL A 22 8.82 5.95 -4.91
CA VAL A 22 8.07 5.79 -6.17
C VAL A 22 8.89 6.28 -7.36
N ASP A 23 9.52 7.43 -7.23
CA ASP A 23 10.38 8.00 -8.28
C ASP A 23 11.53 7.05 -8.62
N GLN A 24 12.25 6.55 -7.62
CA GLN A 24 13.36 5.61 -7.81
C GLN A 24 12.91 4.32 -8.51
N ILE A 25 11.73 3.80 -8.18
CA ILE A 25 11.18 2.61 -8.84
C ILE A 25 10.90 2.90 -10.31
N LEU A 26 10.26 4.03 -10.61
CA LEU A 26 9.88 4.40 -11.97
C LEU A 26 11.08 4.83 -12.84
N ASP A 27 12.12 5.37 -12.23
CA ASP A 27 13.38 5.68 -12.90
C ASP A 27 14.18 4.40 -13.23
N ALA A 28 14.12 3.40 -12.36
CA ALA A 28 14.87 2.15 -12.52
C ALA A 28 14.15 1.13 -13.40
N ILE A 29 12.81 1.14 -13.42
CA ILE A 29 12.01 0.11 -14.10
C ILE A 29 10.95 0.79 -14.97
N PRO A 30 10.96 0.55 -16.28
CA PRO A 30 9.93 1.05 -17.18
C PRO A 30 8.52 0.67 -16.70
N SER A 31 7.60 1.61 -16.73
CA SER A 31 6.26 1.43 -16.18
C SER A 31 5.46 0.31 -16.87
N ASP A 32 5.78 0.00 -18.13
CA ASP A 32 5.20 -1.13 -18.87
C ASP A 32 5.67 -2.51 -18.37
N ARG A 33 6.73 -2.55 -17.56
CA ARG A 33 7.24 -3.76 -16.90
C ARG A 33 6.70 -3.96 -15.49
N ILE A 34 5.92 -3.03 -14.98
CA ILE A 34 5.29 -3.11 -13.65
C ILE A 34 3.85 -3.58 -13.80
N ALA A 35 3.54 -4.77 -13.32
CA ALA A 35 2.21 -5.37 -13.44
C ALA A 35 1.18 -4.65 -12.56
N TRP A 36 1.51 -4.40 -11.30
CA TRP A 36 0.69 -3.66 -10.33
C TRP A 36 1.53 -3.19 -9.13
N ILE A 37 0.95 -2.30 -8.33
CA ILE A 37 1.48 -1.90 -7.02
C ILE A 37 0.38 -2.05 -5.97
N SER A 38 0.64 -2.82 -4.90
CA SER A 38 -0.25 -2.92 -3.75
C SER A 38 0.20 -2.01 -2.61
N LEU A 39 -0.76 -1.45 -1.90
CA LEU A 39 -0.54 -0.53 -0.79
C LEU A 39 -1.16 -1.11 0.48
N GLY A 40 -0.36 -1.30 1.52
CA GLY A 40 -0.79 -1.74 2.84
C GLY A 40 -0.08 -0.97 3.94
N THR A 41 -0.79 -0.61 4.99
CA THR A 41 -0.18 0.05 6.15
C THR A 41 0.14 -0.94 7.25
N LEU A 42 1.02 -0.57 8.17
CA LEU A 42 1.42 -1.43 9.27
C LEU A 42 0.21 -1.95 10.06
N ARG A 43 0.17 -3.28 10.18
CA ARG A 43 -0.79 -4.05 10.98
C ARG A 43 -0.05 -5.10 11.76
N TYR A 44 -0.38 -5.27 13.02
CA TYR A 44 0.30 -6.25 13.85
C TYR A 44 -0.60 -6.80 14.96
N ILE A 45 -0.32 -8.00 15.44
CA ILE A 45 -0.96 -8.57 16.62
C ILE A 45 -0.36 -7.91 17.87
N SER A 46 -1.17 -7.62 18.88
CA SER A 46 -0.75 -6.87 20.08
C SER A 46 0.48 -7.48 20.78
N SER A 47 0.59 -8.80 20.79
CA SER A 47 1.73 -9.52 21.38
C SER A 47 3.07 -9.26 20.66
N LEU A 48 3.04 -8.85 19.40
CA LEU A 48 4.28 -8.56 18.66
C LEU A 48 4.99 -7.32 19.23
N LYS A 49 4.25 -6.36 19.77
CA LYS A 49 4.83 -5.14 20.31
C LYS A 49 5.84 -5.42 21.43
N SER A 50 5.50 -6.27 22.41
CA SER A 50 6.40 -6.61 23.50
C SER A 50 7.68 -7.29 23.01
N VAL A 51 7.57 -8.18 22.03
CA VAL A 51 8.73 -8.85 21.42
C VAL A 51 9.66 -7.87 20.71
N VAL A 52 9.09 -6.90 20.00
CA VAL A 52 9.89 -5.89 19.31
C VAL A 52 10.52 -4.90 20.29
N ASP A 53 9.79 -4.47 21.31
CA ASP A 53 10.33 -3.59 22.36
C ASP A 53 11.50 -4.24 23.10
N GLU A 54 11.43 -5.57 23.32
CA GLU A 54 12.53 -6.32 23.95
C GLU A 54 13.74 -6.49 23.02
N ARG A 55 13.50 -6.91 21.77
CA ARG A 55 14.58 -7.23 20.82
C ARG A 55 15.17 -6.02 20.13
N PHE A 56 14.37 -4.99 19.91
CA PHE A 56 14.73 -3.79 19.19
C PHE A 56 14.31 -2.52 19.93
N PRO A 57 14.85 -2.26 21.15
CA PRO A 57 14.39 -1.19 22.04
C PRO A 57 14.54 0.23 21.42
N LYS A 58 15.34 0.38 20.40
CA LYS A 58 15.50 1.64 19.66
C LYS A 58 14.58 1.76 18.45
N SER A 59 13.77 0.74 18.16
CA SER A 59 12.83 0.79 17.03
C SER A 59 11.68 1.74 17.34
N GLY A 60 11.47 2.72 16.49
CA GLY A 60 10.31 3.62 16.55
C GLY A 60 9.06 3.11 15.83
N VAL A 61 9.09 1.88 15.30
CA VAL A 61 8.05 1.37 14.38
C VAL A 61 6.65 1.31 14.99
N PHE A 62 6.56 1.08 16.30
CA PHE A 62 5.30 1.05 17.05
C PHE A 62 5.03 2.33 17.86
N LEU A 63 5.83 3.39 17.64
CA LEU A 63 5.57 4.72 18.23
C LEU A 63 4.57 5.46 17.34
N GLY A 64 3.30 5.16 17.51
CA GLY A 64 2.24 5.79 16.73
C GLY A 64 0.88 5.59 17.37
N GLU A 65 -0.14 6.21 16.78
CA GLU A 65 -1.52 6.06 17.20
C GLU A 65 -2.13 4.83 16.53
N PHE A 66 -2.24 3.74 17.28
CA PHE A 66 -2.82 2.49 16.83
C PHE A 66 -4.14 2.19 17.52
N VAL A 67 -5.06 1.60 16.80
CA VAL A 67 -6.34 1.12 17.28
C VAL A 67 -6.56 -0.32 16.84
N PRO A 68 -7.30 -1.13 17.62
CA PRO A 68 -7.66 -2.47 17.19
C PRO A 68 -8.62 -2.41 15.98
N GLY A 69 -8.39 -3.25 15.00
CA GLY A 69 -9.31 -3.50 13.90
C GLY A 69 -10.29 -4.63 14.23
N GLU A 70 -11.26 -4.85 13.34
CA GLU A 70 -12.25 -5.92 13.46
C GLU A 70 -11.62 -7.33 13.46
N ASP A 71 -10.48 -7.47 12.82
CA ASP A 71 -9.66 -8.70 12.78
C ASP A 71 -8.74 -8.87 14.01
N GLY A 72 -8.87 -8.00 15.02
CA GLY A 72 -8.06 -8.01 16.24
C GLY A 72 -6.62 -7.50 16.08
N LYS A 73 -6.21 -7.11 14.88
CA LYS A 73 -4.89 -6.54 14.65
C LYS A 73 -4.88 -5.04 14.93
N MET A 74 -3.80 -4.58 15.53
CA MET A 74 -3.53 -3.17 15.70
C MET A 74 -3.18 -2.52 14.35
N ARG A 75 -3.70 -1.34 14.09
CA ARG A 75 -3.45 -0.56 12.88
C ARG A 75 -3.51 0.93 13.16
N TYR A 76 -2.90 1.74 12.30
CA TYR A 76 -2.99 3.20 12.42
C TYR A 76 -4.45 3.69 12.38
N LEU A 77 -4.70 4.84 13.00
CA LEU A 77 -5.95 5.58 12.84
C LEU A 77 -6.30 5.76 11.36
N LYS A 78 -7.59 5.72 11.03
CA LYS A 78 -8.08 5.82 9.66
C LYS A 78 -7.51 7.02 8.89
N LYS A 79 -7.39 8.19 9.55
CA LYS A 79 -6.84 9.40 8.93
C LYS A 79 -5.37 9.25 8.53
N ILE A 80 -4.56 8.58 9.36
CA ILE A 80 -3.15 8.31 9.06
C ILE A 80 -3.04 7.37 7.86
N ARG A 81 -3.79 6.28 7.86
CA ARG A 81 -3.82 5.33 6.74
C ARG A 81 -4.25 6.00 5.43
N GLN A 82 -5.28 6.84 5.49
CA GLN A 82 -5.75 7.58 4.34
C GLN A 82 -4.69 8.52 3.77
N ARG A 83 -3.92 9.22 4.62
CA ARG A 83 -2.82 10.09 4.19
C ARG A 83 -1.70 9.29 3.53
N LEU A 84 -1.28 8.18 4.15
CA LEU A 84 -0.26 7.29 3.60
C LEU A 84 -0.65 6.79 2.20
N PHE A 85 -1.84 6.24 2.05
CA PHE A 85 -2.32 5.73 0.76
C PHE A 85 -2.44 6.82 -0.30
N ARG A 86 -3.03 7.96 0.04
CA ARG A 86 -3.18 9.07 -0.91
C ARG A 86 -1.85 9.60 -1.42
N ASN A 87 -0.88 9.75 -0.56
CA ASN A 87 0.44 10.26 -0.93
C ASN A 87 1.09 9.39 -2.02
N VAL A 88 1.12 8.08 -1.81
CA VAL A 88 1.71 7.14 -2.76
C VAL A 88 0.85 7.02 -4.02
N GLN A 89 -0.49 6.86 -3.86
CA GLN A 89 -1.42 6.73 -4.98
C GLN A 89 -1.35 7.94 -5.92
N GLN A 90 -1.39 9.15 -5.38
CA GLN A 90 -1.33 10.38 -6.19
C GLN A 90 0.01 10.52 -6.92
N ARG A 91 1.12 10.07 -6.31
CA ARG A 91 2.42 10.09 -6.96
C ARG A 91 2.48 9.11 -8.12
N ILE A 92 1.99 7.89 -7.93
CA ILE A 92 1.91 6.88 -9.00
C ILE A 92 0.98 7.37 -10.12
N GLU A 93 -0.20 7.86 -9.78
CA GLU A 93 -1.18 8.35 -10.77
C GLU A 93 -0.64 9.50 -11.62
N LYS A 94 0.15 10.38 -11.00
CA LYS A 94 0.79 11.50 -11.72
C LYS A 94 1.86 11.04 -12.70
N LEU A 95 2.67 10.04 -12.35
CA LEU A 95 3.86 9.64 -13.10
C LEU A 95 3.60 8.46 -14.03
N ALA A 96 2.74 7.54 -13.63
CA ALA A 96 2.46 6.30 -14.34
C ALA A 96 1.00 5.83 -14.13
N PRO A 97 -0.01 6.58 -14.61
CA PRO A 97 -1.43 6.30 -14.38
C PRO A 97 -1.89 4.94 -14.91
N GLN A 98 -1.13 4.35 -15.83
CA GLN A 98 -1.41 3.04 -16.39
C GLN A 98 -1.06 1.87 -15.45
N ILE A 99 -0.30 2.10 -14.36
CA ILE A 99 0.02 1.04 -13.40
C ILE A 99 -1.18 0.81 -12.48
N PRO A 100 -1.78 -0.39 -12.46
CA PRO A 100 -2.85 -0.69 -11.52
C PRO A 100 -2.37 -0.63 -10.09
N THR A 101 -3.13 0.03 -9.23
CA THR A 101 -2.88 0.08 -7.80
C THR A 101 -4.08 -0.46 -7.03
N TYR A 102 -3.85 -1.09 -5.88
CA TYR A 102 -4.92 -1.53 -5.00
C TYR A 102 -4.52 -1.48 -3.53
N LEU A 103 -5.53 -1.38 -2.64
CA LEU A 103 -5.31 -1.43 -1.20
C LEU A 103 -5.34 -2.86 -0.69
N CYS A 104 -4.33 -3.24 0.08
CA CYS A 104 -4.24 -4.55 0.71
C CYS A 104 -5.00 -4.54 2.04
N MET A 105 -6.03 -5.40 2.17
CA MET A 105 -6.80 -5.65 3.40
C MET A 105 -7.39 -4.39 4.06
N GLU A 106 -7.97 -3.53 3.26
CA GLU A 106 -8.66 -2.33 3.72
C GLU A 106 -10.16 -2.39 3.41
N ASN A 107 -10.95 -1.70 4.21
CA ASN A 107 -12.39 -1.66 4.06
C ASN A 107 -12.84 -0.68 2.94
N SER A 108 -14.09 -0.86 2.47
CA SER A 108 -14.70 -0.06 1.40
C SER A 108 -14.59 1.45 1.63
N SER A 109 -14.78 1.89 2.87
CA SER A 109 -14.74 3.30 3.25
C SER A 109 -13.36 3.96 3.09
N LEU A 110 -12.27 3.19 3.08
CA LEU A 110 -10.94 3.69 2.80
C LEU A 110 -10.66 3.69 1.29
N TRP A 111 -11.13 2.67 0.59
CA TRP A 111 -11.09 2.61 -0.86
C TRP A 111 -11.77 3.82 -1.50
N GLU A 112 -13.02 4.09 -1.13
CA GLU A 112 -13.80 5.24 -1.62
C GLU A 112 -13.06 6.58 -1.48
N LYS A 113 -12.34 6.74 -0.36
CA LYS A 113 -11.66 8.00 -0.04
C LYS A 113 -10.24 8.13 -0.62
N THR A 114 -9.68 7.05 -1.12
CA THR A 114 -8.24 7.00 -1.45
C THR A 114 -7.97 6.62 -2.88
N MET A 115 -8.81 5.75 -3.46
CA MET A 115 -8.57 5.15 -4.76
C MET A 115 -9.52 5.73 -5.82
N PRO A 116 -9.11 5.76 -7.09
CA PRO A 116 -9.97 6.22 -8.18
C PRO A 116 -11.12 5.25 -8.49
N TYR A 117 -11.11 4.06 -7.90
CA TYR A 117 -12.19 3.08 -8.03
C TYR A 117 -12.41 2.34 -6.71
N GLN A 118 -13.63 1.79 -6.55
CA GLN A 118 -14.01 0.99 -5.40
C GLN A 118 -14.48 -0.39 -5.86
N PRO A 119 -13.77 -1.47 -5.51
CA PRO A 119 -14.25 -2.81 -5.79
C PRO A 119 -15.48 -3.13 -4.92
N GLN A 120 -16.42 -3.86 -5.45
CA GLN A 120 -17.59 -4.34 -4.69
C GLN A 120 -17.22 -5.60 -3.90
N THR A 121 -16.35 -6.42 -4.48
CA THR A 121 -15.91 -7.70 -3.90
C THR A 121 -14.40 -7.88 -4.09
N ALA A 122 -13.80 -8.82 -3.37
CA ALA A 122 -12.39 -9.18 -3.58
C ALA A 122 -12.12 -9.72 -5.00
N PRO A 123 -12.97 -10.56 -5.59
CA PRO A 123 -12.85 -10.97 -7.00
C PRO A 123 -12.79 -9.82 -8.00
N ASP A 124 -13.44 -8.67 -7.74
CA ASP A 124 -13.37 -7.51 -8.64
C ASP A 124 -11.94 -6.96 -8.75
N VAL A 125 -11.18 -6.99 -7.65
CA VAL A 125 -9.76 -6.60 -7.66
C VAL A 125 -8.95 -7.59 -8.48
N GLU A 126 -9.16 -8.89 -8.26
CA GLU A 126 -8.45 -9.96 -8.97
C GLU A 126 -8.72 -9.90 -10.47
N GLU A 127 -9.98 -9.72 -10.87
CA GLU A 127 -10.35 -9.59 -12.28
C GLU A 127 -9.69 -8.37 -12.92
N LYS A 128 -9.74 -7.21 -12.26
CA LYS A 128 -9.10 -5.99 -12.75
C LYS A 128 -7.59 -6.17 -12.94
N LEU A 129 -6.93 -6.81 -12.00
CA LEU A 129 -5.50 -7.12 -12.10
C LEU A 129 -5.21 -8.11 -13.22
N ALA A 130 -6.03 -9.16 -13.36
CA ALA A 130 -5.89 -10.17 -14.40
C ALA A 130 -6.09 -9.59 -15.81
N VAL A 131 -7.09 -8.73 -15.99
CA VAL A 131 -7.33 -8.02 -17.27
C VAL A 131 -6.14 -7.13 -17.59
N SER A 132 -5.75 -6.25 -16.64
CA SER A 132 -4.60 -5.36 -16.84
C SER A 132 -3.30 -6.13 -17.12
N PHE A 133 -3.10 -7.27 -16.48
CA PHE A 133 -1.93 -8.10 -16.72
C PHE A 133 -1.93 -8.68 -18.15
N ARG A 134 -3.04 -9.25 -18.60
CA ARG A 134 -3.16 -9.81 -19.96
C ARG A 134 -2.96 -8.76 -21.04
N ASP A 135 -3.53 -7.57 -20.86
CA ASP A 135 -3.43 -6.49 -21.84
C ASP A 135 -2.00 -5.95 -21.96
N ARG A 136 -1.24 -5.96 -20.87
CA ARG A 136 0.11 -5.39 -20.81
C ARG A 136 1.23 -6.41 -21.02
N PHE A 137 0.95 -7.67 -20.76
CA PHE A 137 1.90 -8.78 -20.91
C PHE A 137 1.25 -9.90 -21.74
N PRO A 138 1.03 -9.67 -23.05
CA PRO A 138 0.47 -10.72 -23.90
C PRO A 138 1.39 -11.94 -23.86
N MET A 139 0.81 -13.10 -23.55
CA MET A 139 1.54 -14.37 -23.65
C MET A 139 1.71 -14.68 -25.13
N GLU A 140 2.94 -14.76 -25.58
CA GLU A 140 3.24 -15.28 -26.91
C GLU A 140 2.74 -16.75 -26.99
N ALA A 141 1.93 -17.03 -27.99
CA ALA A 141 1.37 -18.36 -28.24
C ALA A 141 2.44 -19.31 -28.79
#